data_7ef21f64d789c5ba8e9127e70a0d81bb
#
_entry.id   7ef21f64d789c5ba8e9127e70a0d81bb
#
_cell.length_a   1.000
_cell.length_b   1.000
_cell.length_c   1.000
_cell.angle_alpha   90.00
_cell.angle_beta   90.00
_cell.angle_gamma   90.00
#
_symmetry.space_group_name_H-M   'P 1'
#
loop_
_entity.id
_entity.type
_entity.pdbx_description
1 polymer ?
#
loop_
_entity_poly.entity_id
_entity_poly.type
_entity_poly.pdbx_seq_one_letter_code
_entity_poly.pdbx_strand_id
1 'polypeptide(L)'
;MMEKIDISFTQLPAAVSTAFKQGFYSNWTVDDTYAINRLNMGIVYKIEAEQSNSEVDLYYSQYGNLIKAVDDEINNDAPIVIPKEVSNLMEITFANAELLDIQQNSLGYELDMIDNQIYKVAQLNKDYRWQSTTWAMSEQEVPQIVMQGFESSAYASDKVQSIYTLLNANGTFYLFKVSHNGQDETITFDVFGNIV
;
A
#
# COMPACT_ATOMS: atom_id res chain seq x y z
N MET A 1 -0.31 24.06 -2.98
CA MET A 1 1.05 24.30 -2.41
C MET A 1 1.29 23.15 -1.45
N MET A 2 2.40 22.46 -1.53
CA MET A 2 2.80 21.46 -0.53
C MET A 2 3.31 22.23 0.70
N GLU A 3 2.87 21.83 1.88
CA GLU A 3 3.33 22.40 3.15
C GLU A 3 3.94 21.27 3.97
N LYS A 4 5.25 21.32 4.21
CA LYS A 4 6.00 20.41 5.09
C LYS A 4 6.17 21.13 6.43
N ILE A 5 5.65 20.54 7.49
CA ILE A 5 5.68 21.09 8.85
C ILE A 5 6.44 20.11 9.72
N ASP A 6 7.47 20.60 10.41
CA ASP A 6 8.19 19.83 11.42
C ASP A 6 7.26 19.60 12.62
N ILE A 7 7.16 18.36 13.05
CA ILE A 7 6.39 17.95 14.20
C ILE A 7 7.23 17.03 15.09
N SER A 8 6.95 16.97 16.37
CA SER A 8 7.58 15.96 17.22
C SER A 8 6.95 14.58 17.00
N PHE A 9 7.67 13.50 17.28
CA PHE A 9 7.14 12.13 17.22
C PHE A 9 5.86 11.93 18.06
N THR A 10 5.72 12.69 19.15
CA THR A 10 4.52 12.65 20.01
C THR A 10 3.30 13.36 19.40
N GLN A 11 3.48 14.14 18.35
CA GLN A 11 2.40 14.81 17.61
C GLN A 11 1.92 13.99 16.42
N LEU A 12 2.60 12.88 16.10
CA LEU A 12 2.10 11.93 15.10
C LEU A 12 0.74 11.35 15.52
N PRO A 13 -0.15 11.07 14.57
CA PRO A 13 -1.35 10.28 14.86
C PRO A 13 -0.99 8.98 15.58
N ALA A 14 -1.83 8.55 16.52
CA ALA A 14 -1.59 7.33 17.29
C ALA A 14 -1.42 6.10 16.39
N ALA A 15 -2.15 6.04 15.27
CA ALA A 15 -2.03 4.97 14.28
C ALA A 15 -0.63 4.93 13.65
N VAL A 16 -0.06 6.09 13.29
CA VAL A 16 1.29 6.19 12.67
C VAL A 16 2.36 5.79 13.68
N SER A 17 2.33 6.37 14.88
CA SER A 17 3.32 6.05 15.91
C SER A 17 3.25 4.58 16.36
N THR A 18 2.06 3.97 16.37
CA THR A 18 1.88 2.54 16.65
C THR A 18 2.44 1.68 15.51
N ALA A 19 2.12 2.02 14.26
CA ALA A 19 2.61 1.28 13.10
C ALA A 19 4.15 1.29 13.02
N PHE A 20 4.79 2.45 13.27
CA PHE A 20 6.24 2.54 13.35
C PHE A 20 6.81 1.62 14.45
N LYS A 21 6.28 1.72 15.69
CA LYS A 21 6.77 0.95 16.84
C LYS A 21 6.56 -0.56 16.72
N GLN A 22 5.62 -1.01 15.90
CA GLN A 22 5.31 -2.43 15.68
C GLN A 22 5.83 -2.95 14.33
N GLY A 23 6.31 -2.06 13.47
CA GLY A 23 6.78 -2.37 12.13
C GLY A 23 8.25 -2.84 12.09
N PHE A 24 8.71 -3.10 10.87
CA PHE A 24 10.09 -3.53 10.59
C PHE A 24 11.13 -2.55 11.14
N TYR A 25 10.85 -1.25 11.12
CA TYR A 25 11.74 -0.18 11.55
C TYR A 25 11.64 0.19 13.04
N SER A 26 10.96 -0.64 13.85
CA SER A 26 10.71 -0.37 15.28
C SER A 26 11.97 -0.19 16.15
N ASN A 27 13.09 -0.75 15.72
CA ASN A 27 14.39 -0.66 16.39
C ASN A 27 15.31 0.44 15.83
N TRP A 28 14.81 1.24 14.87
CA TRP A 28 15.55 2.37 14.32
C TRP A 28 15.36 3.61 15.18
N THR A 29 16.38 4.46 15.23
CA THR A 29 16.30 5.74 15.93
C THR A 29 15.57 6.74 15.03
N VAL A 30 14.55 7.41 15.56
CA VAL A 30 13.89 8.49 14.85
C VAL A 30 14.75 9.75 14.96
N ASP A 31 15.10 10.33 13.82
CA ASP A 31 15.82 11.60 13.73
C ASP A 31 14.82 12.76 13.66
N ASP A 32 14.05 12.84 12.58
CA ASP A 32 13.05 13.87 12.38
C ASP A 32 11.67 13.32 11.98
N THR A 33 10.63 14.13 12.21
CA THR A 33 9.25 13.79 11.80
C THR A 33 8.54 14.99 11.22
N TYR A 34 7.73 14.75 10.18
CA TYR A 34 7.03 15.81 9.45
C TYR A 34 5.58 15.44 9.17
N ALA A 35 4.71 16.46 9.17
CA ALA A 35 3.41 16.39 8.53
C ALA A 35 3.52 17.08 7.16
N ILE A 36 3.20 16.37 6.10
CA ILE A 36 3.27 16.87 4.72
C ILE A 36 1.84 16.99 4.20
N ASN A 37 1.35 18.23 4.11
CA ASN A 37 0.05 18.52 3.50
C ASN A 37 0.23 18.72 2.01
N ARG A 38 -0.40 17.87 1.22
CA ARG A 38 -0.33 17.88 -0.24
C ARG A 38 -1.69 18.29 -0.81
N LEU A 39 -1.69 19.29 -1.69
CA LEU A 39 -2.92 19.78 -2.30
C LEU A 39 -3.65 18.64 -3.02
N ASN A 40 -4.89 18.37 -2.61
CA ASN A 40 -5.78 17.32 -3.14
C ASN A 40 -5.27 15.87 -2.97
N MET A 41 -4.27 15.64 -2.11
CA MET A 41 -3.70 14.30 -1.86
C MET A 41 -3.71 13.92 -0.37
N GLY A 42 -4.32 14.73 0.50
CA GLY A 42 -4.32 14.47 1.93
C GLY A 42 -2.97 14.69 2.63
N ILE A 43 -2.93 14.34 3.91
CA ILE A 43 -1.74 14.49 4.76
C ILE A 43 -0.99 13.16 4.83
N VAL A 44 0.33 13.24 4.60
CA VAL A 44 1.26 12.14 4.80
C VAL A 44 2.21 12.51 5.93
N TYR A 45 2.56 11.55 6.75
CA TYR A 45 3.52 11.71 7.84
C TYR A 45 4.83 11.04 7.45
N LYS A 46 5.91 11.84 7.41
CA LYS A 46 7.26 11.34 7.16
C LYS A 46 7.95 11.12 8.50
N ILE A 47 8.61 9.98 8.64
CA ILE A 47 9.52 9.67 9.74
C ILE A 47 10.89 9.42 9.11
N GLU A 48 11.87 10.24 9.44
CA GLU A 48 13.27 10.01 9.12
C GLU A 48 13.84 9.14 10.24
N ALA A 49 14.40 8.00 9.88
CA ALA A 49 14.91 7.05 10.85
C ALA A 49 16.28 6.51 10.43
N GLU A 50 17.15 6.31 11.42
CA GLU A 50 18.51 5.85 11.23
C GLU A 50 18.81 4.58 12.03
N GLN A 51 19.66 3.72 11.48
CA GLN A 51 20.25 2.59 12.19
C GLN A 51 21.66 2.33 11.64
N SER A 52 22.66 2.43 12.52
CA SER A 52 24.07 2.29 12.15
C SER A 52 24.51 3.33 11.11
N ASN A 53 24.71 2.93 9.85
CA ASN A 53 25.10 3.82 8.76
C ASN A 53 24.03 3.85 7.67
N SER A 54 22.80 3.48 7.98
CA SER A 54 21.68 3.50 7.06
C SER A 54 20.63 4.48 7.54
N GLU A 55 20.10 5.26 6.64
CA GLU A 55 19.02 6.22 6.86
C GLU A 55 17.85 5.84 5.95
N VAL A 56 16.62 6.07 6.41
CA VAL A 56 15.42 5.77 5.65
C VAL A 56 14.33 6.82 5.92
N ASP A 57 13.69 7.24 4.84
CA ASP A 57 12.49 8.07 4.87
C ASP A 57 11.25 7.18 4.79
N LEU A 58 10.44 7.19 5.85
CA LEU A 58 9.22 6.40 5.97
C LEU A 58 7.99 7.29 5.83
N TYR A 59 7.17 7.03 4.83
CA TYR A 59 5.94 7.78 4.59
C TYR A 59 4.73 6.97 5.02
N TYR A 60 3.94 7.52 5.94
CA TYR A 60 2.73 6.90 6.47
C TYR A 60 1.48 7.71 6.13
N SER A 61 0.38 7.01 5.83
CA SER A 61 -0.95 7.64 5.87
C SER A 61 -1.33 8.02 7.29
N GLN A 62 -2.30 8.90 7.46
CA GLN A 62 -2.86 9.24 8.78
C GLN A 62 -3.42 8.03 9.54
N TYR A 63 -3.70 6.94 8.85
CA TYR A 63 -4.22 5.68 9.40
C TYR A 63 -3.13 4.68 9.78
N GLY A 64 -1.85 5.04 9.63
CA GLY A 64 -0.71 4.21 10.00
C GLY A 64 -0.29 3.19 8.92
N ASN A 65 -0.81 3.28 7.69
CA ASN A 65 -0.32 2.45 6.59
C ASN A 65 1.03 3.00 6.11
N LEU A 66 2.05 2.17 6.07
CA LEU A 66 3.33 2.51 5.44
C LEU A 66 3.10 2.54 3.92
N ILE A 67 3.18 3.73 3.34
CA ILE A 67 2.98 3.97 1.91
C ILE A 67 4.27 3.63 1.16
N LYS A 68 5.38 4.11 1.70
CA LYS A 68 6.68 3.97 1.04
C LYS A 68 7.82 4.08 2.06
N ALA A 69 8.90 3.35 1.80
CA ALA A 69 10.17 3.50 2.47
C ALA A 69 11.23 3.82 1.40
N VAL A 70 11.98 4.88 1.56
CA VAL A 70 12.97 5.37 0.59
C VAL A 70 14.30 5.53 1.27
N ASP A 71 15.36 5.01 0.67
CA ASP A 71 16.74 5.30 1.11
C ASP A 71 17.01 6.81 0.95
N ASP A 72 17.56 7.45 1.97
CA ASP A 72 17.78 8.89 2.02
C ASP A 72 18.70 9.41 0.87
N GLU A 73 19.54 8.56 0.32
CA GLU A 73 20.37 8.89 -0.85
C GLU A 73 19.56 9.17 -2.13
N ILE A 74 18.27 8.79 -2.16
CA ILE A 74 17.36 9.01 -3.29
C ILE A 74 16.30 10.02 -2.87
N ASN A 75 16.59 11.28 -3.00
CA ASN A 75 15.69 12.39 -2.67
C ASN A 75 14.46 12.41 -3.61
N ASN A 76 13.55 11.45 -3.43
CA ASN A 76 12.28 11.33 -4.12
C ASN A 76 11.15 11.78 -3.18
N ASP A 77 11.03 13.09 -3.00
CA ASP A 77 9.83 13.67 -2.41
C ASP A 77 8.59 13.21 -3.17
N ALA A 78 7.52 12.93 -2.43
CA ALA A 78 6.25 12.55 -3.02
C ALA A 78 5.80 13.59 -4.08
N PRO A 79 5.23 13.17 -5.22
CA PRO A 79 4.91 14.07 -6.32
C PRO A 79 3.96 15.18 -5.89
N ILE A 80 4.27 16.40 -6.34
CA ILE A 80 3.58 17.63 -5.95
C ILE A 80 2.40 17.94 -6.88
N VAL A 81 2.38 17.34 -8.05
CA VAL A 81 1.39 17.65 -9.11
C VAL A 81 0.67 16.38 -9.51
N ILE A 82 -0.66 16.37 -9.32
CA ILE A 82 -1.51 15.29 -9.82
C ILE A 82 -1.77 15.53 -11.31
N PRO A 83 -1.44 14.58 -12.19
CA PRO A 83 -1.83 14.64 -13.59
C PRO A 83 -3.36 14.77 -13.72
N LYS A 84 -3.83 15.56 -14.67
CA LYS A 84 -5.27 15.79 -14.87
C LYS A 84 -6.02 14.49 -15.14
N GLU A 85 -5.38 13.56 -15.83
CA GLU A 85 -5.91 12.23 -16.15
C GLU A 85 -6.16 11.42 -14.86
N VAL A 86 -5.24 11.51 -13.90
CA VAL A 86 -5.39 10.87 -12.59
C VAL A 86 -6.50 11.53 -11.78
N SER A 87 -6.57 12.88 -11.75
CA SER A 87 -7.67 13.58 -11.08
C SER A 87 -9.04 13.15 -11.62
N ASN A 88 -9.18 13.09 -12.95
CA ASN A 88 -10.41 12.63 -13.58
C ASN A 88 -10.74 11.16 -13.24
N LEU A 89 -9.73 10.28 -13.22
CA LEU A 89 -9.91 8.88 -12.84
C LEU A 89 -10.39 8.77 -11.39
N MET A 90 -9.77 9.53 -10.47
CA MET A 90 -10.16 9.54 -9.05
C MET A 90 -11.62 9.98 -8.89
N GLU A 91 -12.04 11.05 -9.57
CA GLU A 91 -13.42 11.54 -9.51
C GLU A 91 -14.45 10.53 -10.02
N ILE A 92 -14.12 9.76 -11.06
CA ILE A 92 -15.05 8.84 -11.72
C ILE A 92 -15.04 7.45 -11.06
N THR A 93 -13.86 6.93 -10.80
CA THR A 93 -13.68 5.51 -10.40
C THR A 93 -13.50 5.35 -8.90
N PHE A 94 -12.87 6.33 -8.25
CA PHE A 94 -12.51 6.30 -6.83
C PHE A 94 -13.02 7.54 -6.09
N ALA A 95 -14.26 7.94 -6.35
CA ALA A 95 -14.84 9.21 -5.88
C ALA A 95 -14.76 9.46 -4.36
N ASN A 96 -14.66 8.40 -3.55
CA ASN A 96 -14.54 8.49 -2.09
C ASN A 96 -13.11 8.23 -1.61
N ALA A 97 -12.16 8.00 -2.51
CA ALA A 97 -10.80 7.71 -2.13
C ALA A 97 -9.97 8.98 -1.94
N GLU A 98 -9.11 8.93 -0.95
CA GLU A 98 -8.04 9.89 -0.73
C GLU A 98 -6.76 9.39 -1.41
N LEU A 99 -6.27 10.13 -2.40
CA LEU A 99 -5.02 9.81 -3.09
C LEU A 99 -3.82 10.17 -2.18
N LEU A 100 -2.98 9.19 -1.90
CA LEU A 100 -1.81 9.36 -1.02
C LEU A 100 -0.52 9.60 -1.80
N ASP A 101 -0.30 8.83 -2.87
CA ASP A 101 0.90 8.92 -3.69
C ASP A 101 0.64 8.50 -5.14
N ILE A 102 1.55 8.93 -6.04
CA ILE A 102 1.60 8.54 -7.44
C ILE A 102 3.05 8.18 -7.75
N GLN A 103 3.31 6.95 -8.13
CA GLN A 103 4.64 6.50 -8.51
C GLN A 103 4.65 6.04 -9.96
N GLN A 104 5.72 6.37 -10.68
CA GLN A 104 5.92 5.82 -12.01
C GLN A 104 6.73 4.52 -11.93
N ASN A 105 6.25 3.48 -12.59
CA ASN A 105 6.93 2.20 -12.70
C ASN A 105 7.05 1.74 -14.17
N SER A 106 7.61 0.56 -14.40
CA SER A 106 7.80 0.02 -15.76
C SER A 106 6.48 -0.24 -16.52
N LEU A 107 5.38 -0.47 -15.80
CA LEU A 107 4.05 -0.74 -16.36
C LEU A 107 3.26 0.55 -16.64
N GLY A 108 3.58 1.63 -15.94
CA GLY A 108 2.89 2.92 -16.04
C GLY A 108 2.95 3.68 -14.73
N TYR A 109 1.80 3.78 -14.02
CA TYR A 109 1.71 4.51 -12.76
C TYR A 109 1.01 3.67 -11.71
N GLU A 110 1.49 3.78 -10.50
CA GLU A 110 0.88 3.21 -9.30
C GLU A 110 0.29 4.33 -8.46
N LEU A 111 -0.95 4.16 -8.03
CA LEU A 111 -1.66 5.08 -7.16
C LEU A 111 -1.87 4.43 -5.80
N ASP A 112 -1.30 5.02 -4.77
CA ASP A 112 -1.58 4.66 -3.39
C ASP A 112 -2.75 5.49 -2.88
N MET A 113 -3.78 4.85 -2.33
CA MET A 113 -4.99 5.53 -1.88
C MET A 113 -5.63 4.87 -0.66
N ILE A 114 -6.41 5.66 0.07
CA ILE A 114 -7.38 5.15 1.06
C ILE A 114 -8.77 5.28 0.46
N ASP A 115 -9.45 4.16 0.29
CA ASP A 115 -10.83 4.11 -0.17
C ASP A 115 -11.69 3.34 0.85
N ASN A 116 -12.70 4.01 1.42
CA ASN A 116 -13.51 3.48 2.52
C ASN A 116 -12.67 2.93 3.69
N GLN A 117 -11.65 3.67 4.11
CA GLN A 117 -10.70 3.33 5.19
C GLN A 117 -9.79 2.12 4.87
N ILE A 118 -9.81 1.62 3.65
CA ILE A 118 -8.95 0.53 3.20
C ILE A 118 -7.84 1.11 2.35
N TYR A 119 -6.58 0.77 2.69
CA TYR A 119 -5.44 1.09 1.84
C TYR A 119 -5.49 0.23 0.58
N LYS A 120 -5.48 0.89 -0.57
CA LYS A 120 -5.55 0.25 -1.89
C LYS A 120 -4.44 0.78 -2.79
N VAL A 121 -3.98 -0.06 -3.68
CA VAL A 121 -3.00 0.28 -4.70
C VAL A 121 -3.63 0.04 -6.06
N ALA A 122 -3.76 1.09 -6.88
CA ALA A 122 -4.25 0.97 -8.25
C ALA A 122 -3.09 1.07 -9.24
N GLN A 123 -3.03 0.14 -10.18
CA GLN A 123 -2.09 0.16 -11.29
C GLN A 123 -2.76 0.78 -12.52
N LEU A 124 -2.11 1.78 -13.11
CA LEU A 124 -2.48 2.38 -14.39
C LEU A 124 -1.43 2.04 -15.43
N ASN A 125 -1.82 1.98 -16.70
CA ASN A 125 -0.88 1.91 -17.78
C ASN A 125 -0.25 3.31 -18.06
N LYS A 126 0.64 3.38 -19.05
CA LYS A 126 1.34 4.63 -19.43
C LYS A 126 0.42 5.74 -19.95
N ASP A 127 -0.81 5.39 -20.35
CA ASP A 127 -1.85 6.32 -20.82
C ASP A 127 -2.83 6.69 -19.69
N TYR A 128 -2.46 6.45 -18.42
CA TYR A 128 -3.29 6.66 -17.22
C TYR A 128 -4.61 5.88 -17.19
N ARG A 129 -4.70 4.78 -17.95
CA ARG A 129 -5.88 3.90 -17.93
C ARG A 129 -5.74 2.87 -16.83
N TRP A 130 -6.76 2.76 -16.01
CA TRP A 130 -6.84 1.75 -14.95
C TRP A 130 -6.66 0.33 -15.49
N GLN A 131 -5.84 -0.45 -14.80
CA GLN A 131 -5.55 -1.85 -15.12
C GLN A 131 -6.04 -2.77 -13.99
N SER A 132 -5.74 -2.40 -12.75
CA SER A 132 -6.11 -3.21 -11.59
C SER A 132 -6.11 -2.35 -10.32
N THR A 133 -6.73 -2.91 -9.28
CA THR A 133 -6.63 -2.40 -7.90
C THR A 133 -6.41 -3.56 -6.97
N THR A 134 -5.45 -3.44 -6.06
CA THR A 134 -5.15 -4.46 -5.04
C THR A 134 -5.30 -3.88 -3.64
N TRP A 135 -5.71 -4.72 -2.69
CA TRP A 135 -5.71 -4.40 -1.27
C TRP A 135 -5.53 -5.66 -0.43
N ALA A 136 -4.90 -5.50 0.72
CA ALA A 136 -4.74 -6.57 1.70
C ALA A 136 -6.07 -6.91 2.37
N MET A 137 -6.25 -8.16 2.73
CA MET A 137 -7.39 -8.63 3.52
C MET A 137 -6.96 -9.68 4.53
N SER A 138 -7.74 -9.82 5.59
CA SER A 138 -7.58 -10.89 6.58
C SER A 138 -8.22 -12.19 6.09
N GLU A 139 -7.82 -13.33 6.65
CA GLU A 139 -8.43 -14.63 6.34
C GLU A 139 -9.96 -14.64 6.59
N GLN A 140 -10.43 -13.91 7.60
CA GLN A 140 -11.85 -13.83 7.96
C GLN A 140 -12.69 -13.09 6.91
N GLU A 141 -12.06 -12.23 6.09
CA GLU A 141 -12.72 -11.49 5.01
C GLU A 141 -12.76 -12.27 3.70
N VAL A 142 -11.95 -13.33 3.58
CA VAL A 142 -11.93 -14.17 2.37
C VAL A 142 -13.24 -14.94 2.24
N PRO A 143 -13.91 -14.92 1.07
CA PRO A 143 -15.11 -15.71 0.85
C PRO A 143 -14.87 -17.20 1.15
N GLN A 144 -15.82 -17.84 1.83
CA GLN A 144 -15.71 -19.23 2.27
C GLN A 144 -15.37 -20.19 1.11
N ILE A 145 -15.95 -19.96 -0.07
CA ILE A 145 -15.69 -20.81 -1.23
C ILE A 145 -14.24 -20.73 -1.70
N VAL A 146 -13.61 -19.55 -1.59
CA VAL A 146 -12.20 -19.34 -1.94
C VAL A 146 -11.30 -20.00 -0.90
N MET A 147 -11.62 -19.87 0.40
CA MET A 147 -10.91 -20.61 1.47
C MET A 147 -10.99 -22.11 1.29
N GLN A 148 -12.16 -22.66 0.93
CA GLN A 148 -12.32 -24.09 0.61
C GLN A 148 -11.47 -24.49 -0.59
N GLY A 149 -11.35 -23.62 -1.61
CA GLY A 149 -10.45 -23.83 -2.74
C GLY A 149 -9.00 -23.93 -2.29
N PHE A 150 -8.54 -23.01 -1.43
CA PHE A 150 -7.19 -23.03 -0.86
C PHE A 150 -6.95 -24.29 -0.02
N GLU A 151 -7.85 -24.63 0.90
CA GLU A 151 -7.79 -25.82 1.78
C GLU A 151 -7.80 -27.14 1.02
N SER A 152 -8.34 -27.15 -0.20
CA SER A 152 -8.37 -28.33 -1.09
C SER A 152 -7.20 -28.39 -2.08
N SER A 153 -6.35 -27.37 -2.08
CA SER A 153 -5.22 -27.24 -3.00
C SER A 153 -3.98 -27.98 -2.51
N ALA A 154 -2.95 -28.06 -3.36
CA ALA A 154 -1.63 -28.56 -2.97
C ALA A 154 -0.93 -27.67 -1.91
N TYR A 155 -1.41 -26.47 -1.69
CA TYR A 155 -0.86 -25.46 -0.78
C TYR A 155 -1.55 -25.41 0.57
N ALA A 156 -2.52 -26.28 0.84
CA ALA A 156 -3.35 -26.29 2.05
C ALA A 156 -2.55 -26.37 3.37
N SER A 157 -1.35 -26.96 3.34
CA SER A 157 -0.48 -27.09 4.52
C SER A 157 0.57 -25.97 4.62
N ASP A 158 0.63 -25.08 3.65
CA ASP A 158 1.63 -24.02 3.63
C ASP A 158 1.24 -22.86 4.53
N LYS A 159 2.26 -22.18 5.05
CA LYS A 159 2.01 -20.99 5.86
C LYS A 159 1.60 -19.83 4.96
N VAL A 160 0.37 -19.36 5.13
CA VAL A 160 -0.10 -18.11 4.51
C VAL A 160 0.63 -16.93 5.16
N GLN A 161 1.29 -16.13 4.37
CA GLN A 161 2.00 -14.92 4.80
C GLN A 161 1.11 -13.68 4.68
N SER A 162 0.38 -13.58 3.58
CA SER A 162 -0.56 -12.48 3.32
C SER A 162 -1.58 -12.87 2.25
N ILE A 163 -2.73 -12.21 2.29
CA ILE A 163 -3.80 -12.38 1.31
C ILE A 163 -4.14 -10.99 0.76
N TYR A 164 -4.35 -10.94 -0.56
CA TYR A 164 -4.77 -9.73 -1.26
C TYR A 164 -5.97 -10.01 -2.14
N THR A 165 -6.82 -9.02 -2.28
CA THR A 165 -7.79 -8.97 -3.38
C THR A 165 -7.17 -8.25 -4.55
N LEU A 166 -7.35 -8.77 -5.76
CA LEU A 166 -7.02 -8.13 -7.03
C LEU A 166 -8.31 -7.96 -7.83
N LEU A 167 -8.67 -6.71 -8.11
CA LEU A 167 -9.74 -6.36 -9.04
C LEU A 167 -9.13 -5.86 -10.35
N ASN A 168 -9.58 -6.40 -11.48
CA ASN A 168 -9.18 -5.96 -12.81
C ASN A 168 -10.36 -6.09 -13.81
N ALA A 169 -10.12 -5.85 -15.10
CA ALA A 169 -11.16 -5.94 -16.14
C ALA A 169 -11.77 -7.35 -16.30
N ASN A 170 -11.07 -8.41 -15.85
CA ASN A 170 -11.53 -9.81 -15.91
C ASN A 170 -12.33 -10.23 -14.66
N GLY A 171 -12.37 -9.39 -13.64
CA GLY A 171 -13.10 -9.65 -12.39
C GLY A 171 -12.25 -9.53 -11.14
N THR A 172 -12.72 -10.16 -10.07
CA THR A 172 -12.08 -10.20 -8.76
C THR A 172 -11.34 -11.52 -8.56
N PHE A 173 -10.12 -11.43 -8.05
CA PHE A 173 -9.26 -12.56 -7.72
C PHE A 173 -8.70 -12.42 -6.31
N TYR A 174 -8.27 -13.54 -5.74
CA TYR A 174 -7.68 -13.61 -4.41
C TYR A 174 -6.28 -14.19 -4.51
N LEU A 175 -5.29 -13.44 -4.06
CA LEU A 175 -3.88 -13.78 -4.15
C LEU A 175 -3.40 -14.20 -2.76
N PHE A 176 -3.05 -15.47 -2.61
CA PHE A 176 -2.45 -16.01 -1.39
C PHE A 176 -0.93 -16.05 -1.56
N LYS A 177 -0.22 -15.27 -0.77
CA LYS A 177 1.23 -15.42 -0.64
C LYS A 177 1.52 -16.45 0.42
N VAL A 178 2.21 -17.51 0.04
CA VAL A 178 2.53 -18.65 0.90
C VAL A 178 4.02 -18.93 0.88
N SER A 179 4.51 -19.60 1.93
CA SER A 179 5.86 -20.18 1.94
C SER A 179 5.75 -21.68 1.61
N HIS A 180 6.03 -22.03 0.36
CA HIS A 180 6.00 -23.41 -0.14
C HIS A 180 7.43 -23.94 -0.29
N ASN A 181 7.78 -25.03 0.42
CA ASN A 181 9.13 -25.62 0.38
C ASN A 181 10.27 -24.63 0.63
N GLY A 182 10.02 -23.58 1.46
CA GLY A 182 11.00 -22.54 1.79
C GLY A 182 11.16 -21.45 0.71
N GLN A 183 10.28 -21.44 -0.28
CA GLN A 183 10.18 -20.38 -1.30
C GLN A 183 8.86 -19.65 -1.18
N ASP A 184 8.88 -18.35 -1.47
CA ASP A 184 7.65 -17.53 -1.47
C ASP A 184 6.97 -17.70 -2.84
N GLU A 185 5.72 -18.13 -2.79
CA GLU A 185 4.87 -18.30 -3.96
C GLU A 185 3.58 -17.50 -3.82
N THR A 186 2.99 -17.10 -4.95
CA THR A 186 1.68 -16.47 -4.99
C THR A 186 0.72 -17.35 -5.78
N ILE A 187 -0.34 -17.80 -5.12
CA ILE A 187 -1.40 -18.58 -5.71
C ILE A 187 -2.61 -17.68 -5.92
N THR A 188 -3.15 -17.69 -7.13
CA THR A 188 -4.32 -16.86 -7.47
C THR A 188 -5.56 -17.74 -7.57
N PHE A 189 -6.63 -17.31 -6.92
CA PHE A 189 -7.95 -17.95 -6.99
C PHE A 189 -8.97 -16.99 -7.61
N ASP A 190 -9.88 -17.55 -8.38
CA ASP A 190 -11.07 -16.84 -8.83
C ASP A 190 -12.14 -16.77 -7.71
N VAL A 191 -13.25 -16.09 -7.98
CA VAL A 191 -14.37 -15.97 -7.01
C VAL A 191 -15.08 -17.28 -6.69
N PHE A 192 -14.81 -18.34 -7.44
CA PHE A 192 -15.36 -19.67 -7.23
C PHE A 192 -14.39 -20.61 -6.50
N GLY A 193 -13.22 -20.14 -6.13
CA GLY A 193 -12.18 -20.92 -5.46
C GLY A 193 -11.33 -21.80 -6.36
N ASN A 194 -11.35 -21.58 -7.67
CA ASN A 194 -10.47 -22.29 -8.60
C ASN A 194 -9.13 -21.55 -8.72
N ILE A 195 -8.03 -22.30 -8.80
CA ILE A 195 -6.71 -21.74 -9.12
C ILE A 195 -6.70 -21.34 -10.61
N VAL A 196 -6.19 -20.14 -10.90
CA VAL A 196 -6.14 -19.55 -12.24
C VAL A 196 -4.72 -19.09 -12.61
#